data_7781ec71cf7444cba56e4061f39aae56
#
_entry.id   7781ec71cf7444cba56e4061f39aae56
#
_cell.length_a   1.000
_cell.length_b   1.000
_cell.length_c   1.000
_cell.angle_alpha   90.00
_cell.angle_beta   90.00
_cell.angle_gamma   90.00
#
_symmetry.space_group_name_H-M   'P 1'
#
loop_
_entity.id
_entity.type
_entity.pdbx_description
1 polymer ?
#
loop_
_entity_poly.entity_id
_entity_poly.type
_entity_poly.pdbx_seq_one_letter_code
_entity_poly.pdbx_strand_id
1 'polypeptide(L)'
;MGKTTYLSSIISALNKLNGMGSLNEIYDVIEKEGRLSYIFSNPNWKDNVRATIQRHCIQTKSYRGSEDLFRSVYGLGEGYWKFKNFDSSEYDNPIINRQLKMIANLDISNTEKEMIIKSRIGQGIFRDRIIQKYEHCIITGINDNRLLLASHIKPWRSASNYERLSSENGLLLSPLYDKLFDIGLITFDDNMKILISNKLSCENVSRINIDTNKIYFCLLYTSPSPRDRG
;
A
#
# COMPACT_ATOMS: atom_id res chain seq x y z
N MET A 1 -7.88 23.82 -20.93
CA MET A 1 -8.00 22.64 -20.05
C MET A 1 -8.42 21.45 -20.91
N GLY A 2 -7.57 20.41 -21.01
CA GLY A 2 -7.89 19.19 -21.77
C GLY A 2 -9.07 18.45 -21.15
N LYS A 3 -9.93 17.88 -22.00
CA LYS A 3 -11.11 17.12 -21.58
C LYS A 3 -10.66 15.90 -20.77
N THR A 4 -11.06 15.79 -19.51
CA THR A 4 -10.70 14.65 -18.66
C THR A 4 -11.35 13.38 -19.23
N THR A 5 -10.57 12.34 -19.47
CA THR A 5 -11.01 11.07 -20.06
C THR A 5 -10.83 9.93 -19.05
N TYR A 6 -11.46 8.77 -19.30
CA TYR A 6 -11.20 7.58 -18.51
C TYR A 6 -9.70 7.24 -18.46
N LEU A 7 -9.00 7.36 -19.59
CA LEU A 7 -7.57 7.09 -19.68
C LEU A 7 -6.76 8.05 -18.80
N SER A 8 -7.02 9.36 -18.87
CA SER A 8 -6.29 10.34 -18.06
C SER A 8 -6.54 10.17 -16.57
N SER A 9 -7.74 9.71 -16.18
CA SER A 9 -8.06 9.42 -14.77
C SER A 9 -7.37 8.17 -14.28
N ILE A 10 -7.27 7.12 -15.10
CA ILE A 10 -6.53 5.90 -14.79
C ILE A 10 -5.03 6.21 -14.61
N ILE A 11 -4.45 7.01 -15.52
CA ILE A 11 -3.06 7.44 -15.43
C ILE A 11 -2.83 8.25 -14.14
N SER A 12 -3.73 9.20 -13.81
CA SER A 12 -3.66 9.97 -12.56
C SER A 12 -3.73 9.06 -11.33
N ALA A 13 -4.66 8.10 -11.33
CA ALA A 13 -4.83 7.16 -10.23
C ALA A 13 -3.59 6.28 -10.05
N LEU A 14 -3.05 5.69 -11.12
CA LEU A 14 -1.84 4.88 -11.04
C LEU A 14 -0.62 5.69 -10.60
N ASN A 15 -0.47 6.95 -11.03
CA ASN A 15 0.60 7.82 -10.54
C ASN A 15 0.51 8.04 -9.02
N LYS A 16 -0.70 8.23 -8.47
CA LYS A 16 -0.92 8.34 -7.02
C LYS A 16 -0.70 7.02 -6.27
N LEU A 17 -0.87 5.91 -6.97
CA LEU A 17 -0.63 4.56 -6.46
C LEU A 17 0.83 4.11 -6.73
N ASN A 18 1.74 5.05 -7.00
CA ASN A 18 3.15 4.77 -7.27
C ASN A 18 3.36 3.78 -8.44
N GLY A 19 2.58 3.93 -9.50
CA GLY A 19 2.73 3.21 -10.77
C GLY A 19 1.99 1.88 -10.88
N MET A 20 1.38 1.38 -9.77
CA MET A 20 0.74 0.07 -9.72
C MET A 20 -0.42 0.05 -8.72
N GLY A 21 -1.49 -0.71 -9.01
CA GLY A 21 -2.61 -0.88 -8.07
C GLY A 21 -3.65 -1.88 -8.54
N SER A 22 -4.54 -2.27 -7.62
CA SER A 22 -5.73 -3.06 -7.94
C SER A 22 -6.79 -2.19 -8.63
N LEU A 23 -7.73 -2.81 -9.33
CA LEU A 23 -8.88 -2.11 -9.91
C LEU A 23 -9.68 -1.34 -8.84
N ASN A 24 -9.84 -1.93 -7.64
CA ASN A 24 -10.56 -1.26 -6.55
C ASN A 24 -9.83 0.00 -6.08
N GLU A 25 -8.51 -0.06 -5.89
CA GLU A 25 -7.72 1.12 -5.53
C GLU A 25 -7.79 2.21 -6.63
N ILE A 26 -7.73 1.81 -7.89
CA ILE A 26 -7.87 2.73 -9.03
C ILE A 26 -9.27 3.39 -8.98
N TYR A 27 -10.33 2.64 -8.70
CA TYR A 27 -11.69 3.17 -8.56
C TYR A 27 -11.78 4.15 -7.39
N ASP A 28 -11.24 3.78 -6.23
CA ASP A 28 -11.28 4.60 -5.01
C ASP A 28 -10.56 5.95 -5.22
N VAL A 29 -9.41 5.93 -5.91
CA VAL A 29 -8.68 7.17 -6.24
C VAL A 29 -9.46 8.02 -7.23
N ILE A 30 -10.03 7.43 -8.30
CA ILE A 30 -10.85 8.15 -9.28
C ILE A 30 -12.06 8.80 -8.60
N GLU A 31 -12.73 8.07 -7.71
CA GLU A 31 -13.90 8.55 -6.97
C GLU A 31 -13.54 9.69 -6.01
N LYS A 32 -12.45 9.58 -5.26
CA LYS A 32 -11.98 10.64 -4.36
C LYS A 32 -11.52 11.90 -5.09
N GLU A 33 -10.97 11.79 -6.28
CA GLU A 33 -10.56 12.96 -7.07
C GLU A 33 -11.73 13.83 -7.52
N GLY A 34 -12.93 13.28 -7.62
CA GLY A 34 -14.16 14.02 -7.95
C GLY A 34 -14.14 14.78 -9.28
N ARG A 35 -13.06 14.64 -10.08
CA ARG A 35 -12.80 15.43 -11.31
C ARG A 35 -13.75 15.12 -12.46
N LEU A 36 -14.63 14.14 -12.27
CA LEU A 36 -15.40 13.54 -13.34
C LEU A 36 -16.88 13.41 -12.95
N SER A 37 -17.54 14.56 -12.70
CA SER A 37 -18.98 14.58 -12.49
C SER A 37 -19.76 13.83 -13.57
N TYR A 38 -19.29 13.83 -14.83
CA TYR A 38 -19.92 13.08 -15.92
C TYR A 38 -19.57 11.58 -15.92
N ILE A 39 -18.46 11.13 -15.32
CA ILE A 39 -18.16 9.68 -15.17
C ILE A 39 -19.12 9.05 -14.21
N PHE A 40 -19.41 9.71 -13.08
CA PHE A 40 -20.31 9.19 -12.04
C PHE A 40 -21.78 9.23 -12.47
N SER A 41 -22.15 10.04 -13.47
CA SER A 41 -23.49 9.97 -14.09
C SER A 41 -23.71 8.68 -14.90
N ASN A 42 -22.64 7.94 -15.24
CA ASN A 42 -22.74 6.64 -15.89
C ASN A 42 -22.63 5.51 -14.85
N PRO A 43 -23.69 4.74 -14.59
CA PRO A 43 -23.68 3.67 -13.59
C PRO A 43 -22.62 2.59 -13.89
N ASN A 44 -22.19 2.44 -15.15
CA ASN A 44 -21.20 1.46 -15.59
C ASN A 44 -19.77 2.03 -15.68
N TRP A 45 -19.46 3.12 -14.96
CA TRP A 45 -18.17 3.79 -15.08
C TRP A 45 -16.98 2.88 -14.69
N LYS A 46 -17.14 1.97 -13.73
CA LYS A 46 -16.11 0.99 -13.32
C LYS A 46 -15.78 0.01 -14.45
N ASP A 47 -16.80 -0.43 -15.20
CA ASP A 47 -16.59 -1.29 -16.38
C ASP A 47 -15.90 -0.54 -17.50
N ASN A 48 -16.19 0.76 -17.67
CA ASN A 48 -15.50 1.61 -18.64
C ASN A 48 -14.03 1.83 -18.27
N VAL A 49 -13.70 1.99 -16.98
CA VAL A 49 -12.32 2.05 -16.49
C VAL A 49 -11.61 0.74 -16.83
N ARG A 50 -12.19 -0.42 -16.47
CA ARG A 50 -11.64 -1.74 -16.78
C ARG A 50 -11.42 -1.94 -18.28
N ALA A 51 -12.44 -1.64 -19.09
CA ALA A 51 -12.36 -1.76 -20.55
C ALA A 51 -11.28 -0.82 -21.14
N THR A 52 -11.09 0.36 -20.56
CA THR A 52 -10.05 1.29 -20.99
C THR A 52 -8.65 0.74 -20.69
N ILE A 53 -8.40 0.21 -19.49
CA ILE A 53 -7.14 -0.44 -19.17
C ILE A 53 -6.87 -1.60 -20.14
N GLN A 54 -7.86 -2.47 -20.37
CA GLN A 54 -7.72 -3.61 -21.27
C GLN A 54 -7.43 -3.21 -22.71
N ARG A 55 -8.05 -2.13 -23.23
CA ARG A 55 -7.78 -1.62 -24.57
C ARG A 55 -6.37 -1.06 -24.75
N HIS A 56 -5.73 -0.62 -23.66
CA HIS A 56 -4.35 -0.11 -23.63
C HIS A 56 -3.35 -1.12 -23.06
N CYS A 57 -3.64 -2.43 -23.12
CA CYS A 57 -2.76 -3.50 -22.69
C CYS A 57 -2.67 -4.59 -23.76
N ILE A 58 -1.49 -4.77 -24.37
CA ILE A 58 -1.25 -5.79 -25.41
C ILE A 58 -1.50 -7.22 -24.96
N GLN A 59 -1.48 -7.49 -23.63
CA GLN A 59 -1.73 -8.82 -23.08
C GLN A 59 -3.20 -9.22 -23.17
N THR A 60 -4.11 -8.32 -23.45
CA THR A 60 -5.56 -8.57 -23.45
C THR A 60 -6.12 -8.79 -24.84
N LYS A 61 -7.20 -9.58 -24.95
CA LYS A 61 -7.95 -9.74 -26.21
C LYS A 61 -8.66 -8.47 -26.67
N SER A 62 -8.82 -7.48 -25.80
CA SER A 62 -9.47 -6.21 -26.08
C SER A 62 -8.54 -5.16 -26.70
N TYR A 63 -7.24 -5.44 -26.78
CA TYR A 63 -6.27 -4.58 -27.44
C TYR A 63 -6.56 -4.45 -28.94
N ARG A 64 -6.56 -3.22 -29.47
CA ARG A 64 -6.88 -2.92 -30.88
C ARG A 64 -5.85 -1.99 -31.52
N GLY A 65 -4.57 -2.05 -31.07
CA GLY A 65 -3.50 -1.18 -31.57
C GLY A 65 -3.50 0.23 -30.97
N SER A 66 -4.23 0.45 -29.87
CA SER A 66 -4.10 1.66 -29.05
C SER A 66 -2.70 1.76 -28.46
N GLU A 67 -2.34 2.92 -27.89
CA GLU A 67 -1.11 3.06 -27.15
C GLU A 67 -1.06 2.00 -26.01
N ASP A 68 0.03 1.22 -25.98
CA ASP A 68 0.21 0.11 -25.05
C ASP A 68 0.82 0.62 -23.74
N LEU A 69 -0.01 0.92 -22.75
CA LEU A 69 0.37 1.65 -21.52
C LEU A 69 0.42 0.78 -20.28
N PHE A 70 -0.34 -0.31 -20.23
CA PHE A 70 -0.55 -1.07 -19.01
C PHE A 70 -0.10 -2.51 -19.12
N ARG A 71 0.19 -3.12 -17.97
CA ARG A 71 0.46 -4.56 -17.81
C ARG A 71 -0.33 -5.11 -16.65
N SER A 72 -0.85 -6.32 -16.81
CA SER A 72 -1.33 -7.12 -15.68
C SER A 72 -0.15 -7.60 -14.85
N VAL A 73 -0.23 -7.46 -13.53
CA VAL A 73 0.89 -7.80 -12.63
C VAL A 73 0.92 -9.30 -12.33
N TYR A 74 -0.24 -9.91 -12.06
CA TYR A 74 -0.35 -11.31 -11.60
C TYR A 74 -1.09 -12.21 -12.58
N GLY A 75 -1.30 -11.76 -13.81
CA GLY A 75 -2.07 -12.45 -14.84
C GLY A 75 -3.42 -11.79 -15.12
N LEU A 76 -3.97 -12.09 -16.29
CA LEU A 76 -5.26 -11.55 -16.71
C LEU A 76 -6.38 -12.15 -15.83
N GLY A 77 -7.22 -11.30 -15.27
CA GLY A 77 -8.30 -11.67 -14.35
C GLY A 77 -8.06 -11.32 -12.90
N GLU A 78 -6.80 -11.16 -12.47
CA GLU A 78 -6.44 -10.86 -11.08
C GLU A 78 -6.71 -9.41 -10.64
N GLY A 79 -7.04 -8.53 -11.60
CA GLY A 79 -7.45 -7.16 -11.30
C GLY A 79 -6.34 -6.23 -10.81
N TYR A 80 -5.07 -6.61 -10.93
CA TYR A 80 -3.92 -5.77 -10.62
C TYR A 80 -3.23 -5.28 -11.88
N TRP A 81 -2.96 -3.98 -11.93
CA TRP A 81 -2.43 -3.30 -13.12
C TRP A 81 -1.27 -2.37 -12.77
N LYS A 82 -0.31 -2.27 -13.68
CA LYS A 82 0.83 -1.35 -13.59
C LYS A 82 1.06 -0.64 -14.92
N PHE A 83 1.82 0.45 -14.89
CA PHE A 83 2.35 0.99 -16.14
C PHE A 83 3.30 0.01 -16.84
N LYS A 84 3.28 0.01 -18.18
CA LYS A 84 4.15 -0.84 -19.00
C LYS A 84 5.63 -0.69 -18.63
N ASN A 85 6.10 0.54 -18.48
CA ASN A 85 7.49 0.88 -18.21
C ASN A 85 7.78 0.97 -16.69
N PHE A 86 6.83 0.55 -15.85
CA PHE A 86 7.05 0.49 -14.42
C PHE A 86 8.00 -0.68 -14.12
N ASP A 87 9.18 -0.34 -13.64
CA ASP A 87 10.16 -1.36 -13.23
C ASP A 87 9.64 -2.09 -11.99
N SER A 88 9.19 -3.32 -12.20
CA SER A 88 8.74 -4.19 -11.11
C SER A 88 9.87 -5.06 -10.57
N SER A 89 11.11 -4.87 -11.02
CA SER A 89 12.25 -5.65 -10.50
C SER A 89 12.50 -5.36 -9.03
N GLU A 90 12.17 -4.16 -8.54
CA GLU A 90 12.12 -3.83 -7.11
C GLU A 90 11.03 -4.62 -6.36
N TYR A 91 9.98 -5.08 -7.07
CA TYR A 91 8.86 -5.86 -6.48
C TYR A 91 9.03 -7.37 -6.71
N ASP A 92 10.06 -7.81 -7.42
CA ASP A 92 10.40 -9.21 -7.58
C ASP A 92 11.15 -9.72 -6.32
N ASN A 93 10.45 -9.66 -5.20
CA ASN A 93 11.00 -10.07 -3.91
C ASN A 93 11.12 -11.60 -3.89
N PRO A 94 12.35 -12.16 -3.89
CA PRO A 94 12.58 -13.61 -3.92
C PRO A 94 11.89 -14.35 -2.76
N ILE A 95 11.70 -13.67 -1.63
CA ILE A 95 11.00 -14.22 -0.45
C ILE A 95 9.51 -14.37 -0.75
N ILE A 96 8.89 -13.36 -1.35
CA ILE A 96 7.47 -13.40 -1.74
C ILE A 96 7.26 -14.48 -2.79
N ASN A 97 8.09 -14.55 -3.82
CA ASN A 97 8.00 -15.56 -4.87
C ASN A 97 8.16 -16.98 -4.32
N ARG A 98 9.07 -17.19 -3.36
CA ARG A 98 9.22 -18.47 -2.67
C ARG A 98 7.98 -18.82 -1.85
N GLN A 99 7.42 -17.86 -1.12
CA GLN A 99 6.19 -18.05 -0.34
C GLN A 99 4.99 -18.35 -1.24
N LEU A 100 4.84 -17.67 -2.38
CA LEU A 100 3.80 -17.94 -3.35
C LEU A 100 3.87 -19.36 -3.92
N LYS A 101 5.08 -19.85 -4.23
CA LYS A 101 5.30 -21.26 -4.64
C LYS A 101 4.93 -22.25 -3.54
N MET A 102 5.24 -21.94 -2.29
CA MET A 102 4.85 -22.80 -1.15
C MET A 102 3.33 -22.85 -0.98
N ILE A 103 2.64 -21.70 -1.09
CA ILE A 103 1.18 -21.61 -0.97
C ILE A 103 0.48 -22.38 -2.10
N ALA A 104 1.01 -22.34 -3.33
CA ALA A 104 0.47 -23.09 -4.46
C ALA A 104 0.42 -24.60 -4.20
N ASN A 105 1.33 -25.13 -3.38
CA ASN A 105 1.45 -26.55 -3.04
C ASN A 105 0.67 -26.94 -1.76
N LEU A 106 -0.03 -26.00 -1.10
CA LEU A 106 -0.85 -26.33 0.07
C LEU A 106 -2.11 -27.11 -0.37
N ASP A 107 -2.51 -28.08 0.46
CA ASP A 107 -3.77 -28.82 0.29
C ASP A 107 -4.94 -28.07 0.94
N ILE A 108 -5.30 -26.95 0.31
CA ILE A 108 -6.41 -26.07 0.70
C ILE A 108 -7.20 -25.67 -0.54
N SER A 109 -8.41 -25.15 -0.36
CA SER A 109 -9.26 -24.72 -1.47
C SER A 109 -8.59 -23.60 -2.30
N ASN A 110 -8.93 -23.54 -3.59
CA ASN A 110 -8.40 -22.48 -4.47
C ASN A 110 -8.75 -21.08 -3.97
N THR A 111 -9.94 -20.89 -3.39
CA THR A 111 -10.37 -19.60 -2.82
C THR A 111 -9.49 -19.20 -1.64
N GLU A 112 -9.13 -20.13 -0.75
CA GLU A 112 -8.23 -19.87 0.36
C GLU A 112 -6.82 -19.54 -0.12
N LYS A 113 -6.30 -20.29 -1.12
CA LYS A 113 -5.02 -19.98 -1.78
C LYS A 113 -5.00 -18.56 -2.32
N GLU A 114 -6.03 -18.16 -3.06
CA GLU A 114 -6.15 -16.80 -3.59
C GLU A 114 -6.16 -15.73 -2.50
N MET A 115 -6.88 -15.95 -1.41
CA MET A 115 -6.92 -15.00 -0.30
C MET A 115 -5.54 -14.83 0.36
N ILE A 116 -4.83 -15.94 0.58
CA ILE A 116 -3.48 -15.91 1.16
C ILE A 116 -2.50 -15.23 0.21
N ILE A 117 -2.56 -15.55 -1.09
CA ILE A 117 -1.73 -14.92 -2.12
C ILE A 117 -1.97 -13.41 -2.15
N LYS A 118 -3.22 -12.97 -2.21
CA LYS A 118 -3.59 -11.55 -2.21
C LYS A 118 -3.09 -10.82 -0.96
N SER A 119 -3.19 -11.46 0.21
CA SER A 119 -2.67 -10.92 1.46
C SER A 119 -1.14 -10.76 1.44
N ARG A 120 -0.40 -11.77 0.98
CA ARG A 120 1.07 -11.74 0.92
C ARG A 120 1.60 -10.71 -0.07
N ILE A 121 0.97 -10.63 -1.24
CA ILE A 121 1.28 -9.62 -2.24
C ILE A 121 1.04 -8.22 -1.67
N GLY A 122 -0.10 -8.01 -1.01
CA GLY A 122 -0.42 -6.74 -0.37
C GLY A 122 0.59 -6.34 0.71
N GLN A 123 1.07 -7.29 1.52
CA GLN A 123 2.12 -7.05 2.51
C GLN A 123 3.44 -6.62 1.85
N GLY A 124 3.82 -7.23 0.72
CA GLY A 124 5.00 -6.84 -0.04
C GLY A 124 4.91 -5.40 -0.56
N ILE A 125 3.83 -5.08 -1.26
CA ILE A 125 3.58 -3.73 -1.79
C ILE A 125 3.57 -2.68 -0.67
N PHE A 126 2.90 -2.97 0.44
CA PHE A 126 2.87 -2.08 1.60
C PHE A 126 4.27 -1.83 2.14
N ARG A 127 5.07 -2.89 2.32
CA ARG A 127 6.45 -2.79 2.81
C ARG A 127 7.30 -1.89 1.91
N ASP A 128 7.24 -2.11 0.60
CA ASP A 128 8.04 -1.34 -0.35
C ASP A 128 7.66 0.15 -0.33
N ARG A 129 6.36 0.45 -0.27
CA ARG A 129 5.86 1.83 -0.12
C ARG A 129 6.32 2.48 1.18
N ILE A 130 6.36 1.73 2.29
CA ILE A 130 6.83 2.22 3.58
C ILE A 130 8.33 2.47 3.56
N ILE A 131 9.13 1.58 2.96
CA ILE A 131 10.57 1.77 2.80
C ILE A 131 10.86 3.02 1.97
N GLN A 132 10.17 3.21 0.83
CA GLN A 132 10.33 4.40 -0.01
C GLN A 132 9.95 5.70 0.71
N LYS A 133 8.94 5.65 1.59
CA LYS A 133 8.48 6.82 2.34
C LYS A 133 9.45 7.25 3.43
N TYR A 134 10.03 6.31 4.16
CA TYR A 134 10.78 6.59 5.40
C TYR A 134 12.30 6.41 5.26
N GLU A 135 12.76 5.54 4.35
CA GLU A 135 14.17 5.20 4.10
C GLU A 135 14.93 4.63 5.33
N HIS A 136 14.46 4.88 6.54
CA HIS A 136 15.06 4.43 7.80
C HIS A 136 14.01 4.23 8.90
N CYS A 137 14.37 3.48 9.93
CA CYS A 137 13.54 3.37 11.14
C CYS A 137 13.33 4.76 11.77
N ILE A 138 12.07 5.17 11.93
CA ILE A 138 11.73 6.50 12.46
C ILE A 138 12.25 6.74 13.87
N ILE A 139 12.48 5.68 14.66
CA ILE A 139 12.95 5.79 16.06
C ILE A 139 14.48 5.73 16.13
N THR A 140 15.08 4.71 15.50
CA THR A 140 16.50 4.41 15.65
C THR A 140 17.39 5.02 14.57
N GLY A 141 16.82 5.39 13.41
CA GLY A 141 17.59 5.85 12.26
C GLY A 141 18.31 4.73 11.49
N ILE A 142 18.10 3.45 11.85
CA ILE A 142 18.65 2.32 11.09
C ILE A 142 18.07 2.32 9.69
N ASN A 143 18.93 2.24 8.65
CA ASN A 143 18.57 2.26 7.22
C ASN A 143 18.84 0.94 6.48
N ASP A 144 19.24 -0.13 7.19
CA ASP A 144 19.40 -1.44 6.57
C ASP A 144 18.02 -2.11 6.45
N ASN A 145 17.50 -2.22 5.23
CA ASN A 145 16.18 -2.79 4.94
C ASN A 145 15.96 -4.21 5.48
N ARG A 146 17.04 -4.98 5.71
CA ARG A 146 16.98 -6.33 6.30
C ARG A 146 16.59 -6.30 7.77
N LEU A 147 16.83 -5.17 8.45
CA LEU A 147 16.56 -4.93 9.88
C LEU A 147 15.30 -4.10 10.11
N LEU A 148 14.51 -3.84 9.06
CA LEU A 148 13.35 -2.96 9.13
C LEU A 148 12.06 -3.73 8.87
N LEU A 149 10.99 -3.34 9.56
CA LEU A 149 9.63 -3.87 9.43
C LEU A 149 8.66 -2.74 9.11
N ALA A 150 7.72 -3.02 8.20
CA ALA A 150 6.62 -2.12 7.87
C ALA A 150 5.42 -2.47 8.76
N SER A 151 5.13 -1.60 9.74
CA SER A 151 4.10 -1.80 10.76
C SER A 151 2.84 -1.02 10.39
N HIS A 152 1.67 -1.66 10.41
CA HIS A 152 0.40 -0.98 10.17
C HIS A 152 -0.05 -0.19 11.40
N ILE A 153 -0.43 1.09 11.20
CA ILE A 153 -1.03 1.92 12.26
C ILE A 153 -2.45 1.43 12.57
N LYS A 154 -3.29 1.33 11.54
CA LYS A 154 -4.61 0.71 11.66
C LYS A 154 -4.46 -0.76 11.30
N PRO A 155 -4.82 -1.68 12.23
CA PRO A 155 -4.62 -3.11 12.02
C PRO A 155 -5.22 -3.62 10.71
N TRP A 156 -4.52 -4.55 10.04
CA TRP A 156 -4.93 -5.13 8.76
C TRP A 156 -6.40 -5.59 8.74
N ARG A 157 -6.88 -6.17 9.84
CA ARG A 157 -8.24 -6.72 9.95
C ARG A 157 -9.33 -5.64 9.87
N SER A 158 -9.06 -4.45 10.38
CA SER A 158 -10.00 -3.32 10.41
C SER A 158 -9.78 -2.32 9.27
N ALA A 159 -8.66 -2.44 8.54
CA ALA A 159 -8.32 -1.56 7.45
C ALA A 159 -9.07 -1.94 6.15
N SER A 160 -9.54 -0.93 5.41
CA SER A 160 -10.02 -1.10 4.03
C SER A 160 -8.89 -1.56 3.11
N ASN A 161 -9.21 -2.07 1.94
CA ASN A 161 -8.19 -2.49 0.96
C ASN A 161 -7.23 -1.34 0.56
N TYR A 162 -7.73 -0.12 0.52
CA TYR A 162 -6.90 1.07 0.30
C TYR A 162 -5.94 1.30 1.47
N GLU A 163 -6.45 1.33 2.71
CA GLU A 163 -5.65 1.57 3.92
C GLU A 163 -4.59 0.49 4.13
N ARG A 164 -4.88 -0.76 3.76
CA ARG A 164 -3.92 -1.89 3.85
C ARG A 164 -2.66 -1.68 3.01
N LEU A 165 -2.76 -0.93 1.93
CA LEU A 165 -1.67 -0.70 0.99
C LEU A 165 -1.14 0.74 1.05
N SER A 166 -1.80 1.62 1.79
CA SER A 166 -1.44 3.03 1.90
C SER A 166 -0.21 3.22 2.79
N SER A 167 0.79 3.94 2.30
CA SER A 167 1.94 4.36 3.09
C SER A 167 1.57 5.31 4.25
N GLU A 168 0.37 5.92 4.19
CA GLU A 168 -0.15 6.76 5.29
C GLU A 168 -0.60 5.90 6.49
N ASN A 169 -0.88 4.62 6.26
CA ASN A 169 -1.28 3.69 7.31
C ASN A 169 -0.10 2.86 7.84
N GLY A 170 1.11 3.37 7.76
CA GLY A 170 2.25 2.57 8.23
C GLY A 170 3.44 3.35 8.72
N LEU A 171 4.28 2.65 9.47
CA LEU A 171 5.53 3.12 10.03
C LEU A 171 6.66 2.17 9.65
N LEU A 172 7.88 2.68 9.47
CA LEU A 172 9.08 1.86 9.30
C LEU A 172 9.83 1.76 10.63
N LEU A 173 9.87 0.55 11.18
CA LEU A 173 10.41 0.31 12.53
C LEU A 173 11.46 -0.81 12.51
N SER A 174 12.42 -0.75 13.43
CA SER A 174 13.26 -1.90 13.72
C SER A 174 12.51 -2.92 14.58
N PRO A 175 12.93 -4.21 14.62
CA PRO A 175 12.13 -5.31 15.19
C PRO A 175 11.68 -5.10 16.62
N LEU A 176 12.54 -4.51 17.47
CA LEU A 176 12.18 -4.22 18.86
C LEU A 176 11.02 -3.23 18.95
N TYR A 177 11.09 -2.13 18.19
CA TYR A 177 10.07 -1.10 18.25
C TYR A 177 8.79 -1.48 17.51
N ASP A 178 8.89 -2.27 16.44
CA ASP A 178 7.75 -2.91 15.80
C ASP A 178 6.98 -3.78 16.81
N LYS A 179 7.70 -4.61 17.56
CA LYS A 179 7.07 -5.46 18.59
C LYS A 179 6.42 -4.65 19.70
N LEU A 180 7.08 -3.61 20.21
CA LEU A 180 6.52 -2.73 21.24
C LEU A 180 5.26 -2.01 20.75
N PHE A 181 5.25 -1.57 19.49
CA PHE A 181 4.12 -0.91 18.85
C PHE A 181 2.95 -1.88 18.63
N ASP A 182 3.23 -3.07 18.07
CA ASP A 182 2.22 -4.10 17.76
C ASP A 182 1.45 -4.56 19.01
N ILE A 183 2.13 -4.71 20.15
CA ILE A 183 1.51 -5.10 21.43
C ILE A 183 1.03 -3.92 22.28
N GLY A 184 1.08 -2.70 21.76
CA GLY A 184 0.56 -1.49 22.41
C GLY A 184 1.35 -1.01 23.62
N LEU A 185 2.65 -1.35 23.72
CA LEU A 185 3.53 -0.80 24.76
C LEU A 185 4.11 0.56 24.39
N ILE A 186 4.14 0.90 23.12
CA ILE A 186 4.39 2.25 22.60
C ILE A 186 3.31 2.61 21.58
N THR A 187 3.06 3.91 21.41
CA THR A 187 2.27 4.47 20.33
C THR A 187 2.77 5.88 20.01
N PHE A 188 2.14 6.57 19.06
CA PHE A 188 2.44 7.95 18.71
C PHE A 188 1.18 8.79 18.86
N ASP A 189 1.33 10.01 19.35
CA ASP A 189 0.26 11.01 19.32
C ASP A 189 0.14 11.67 17.93
N ASP A 190 -0.81 12.58 17.77
CA ASP A 190 -1.07 13.26 16.49
C ASP A 190 0.11 14.16 16.05
N ASN A 191 1.02 14.51 16.95
CA ASN A 191 2.25 15.25 16.67
C ASN A 191 3.44 14.32 16.42
N MET A 192 3.23 13.02 16.29
CA MET A 192 4.28 12.00 16.15
C MET A 192 5.25 11.95 17.35
N LYS A 193 4.81 12.37 18.51
CA LYS A 193 5.52 12.15 19.77
C LYS A 193 5.23 10.76 20.29
N ILE A 194 6.28 10.05 20.73
CA ILE A 194 6.09 8.70 21.26
C ILE A 194 5.44 8.72 22.65
N LEU A 195 4.45 7.86 22.82
CA LEU A 195 3.79 7.61 24.10
C LEU A 195 4.13 6.19 24.56
N ILE A 196 4.49 6.05 25.83
CA ILE A 196 4.86 4.77 26.43
C ILE A 196 3.75 4.34 27.39
N SER A 197 3.32 3.09 27.26
CA SER A 197 2.33 2.48 28.13
C SER A 197 2.88 2.31 29.56
N ASN A 198 2.05 2.56 30.57
CA ASN A 198 2.37 2.30 31.97
C ASN A 198 2.57 0.80 32.30
N LYS A 199 2.22 -0.09 31.37
CA LYS A 199 2.50 -1.53 31.46
C LYS A 199 3.96 -1.88 31.21
N LEU A 200 4.74 -0.97 30.64
CA LEU A 200 6.19 -1.15 30.44
C LEU A 200 6.93 -0.65 31.69
N SER A 201 7.69 -1.52 32.34
CA SER A 201 8.43 -1.14 33.56
C SER A 201 9.47 -0.04 33.30
N CYS A 202 9.69 0.84 34.26
CA CYS A 202 10.69 1.91 34.17
C CYS A 202 12.09 1.40 33.84
N GLU A 203 12.45 0.23 34.35
CA GLU A 203 13.71 -0.44 34.05
C GLU A 203 13.83 -0.79 32.55
N ASN A 204 12.77 -1.33 31.96
CA ASN A 204 12.77 -1.64 30.54
C ASN A 204 12.71 -0.37 29.68
N VAL A 205 11.99 0.67 30.11
CA VAL A 205 11.97 1.96 29.41
C VAL A 205 13.39 2.53 29.28
N SER A 206 14.18 2.48 30.35
CA SER A 206 15.56 2.96 30.33
C SER A 206 16.48 2.14 29.41
N ARG A 207 16.24 0.84 29.29
CA ARG A 207 17.04 -0.07 28.44
C ARG A 207 16.73 0.06 26.94
N ILE A 208 15.49 0.39 26.59
CA ILE A 208 15.10 0.54 25.18
C ILE A 208 15.48 1.88 24.57
N ASN A 209 16.04 2.80 25.37
CA ASN A 209 16.61 4.07 24.93
C ASN A 209 15.67 4.92 24.02
N ILE A 210 14.42 5.09 24.45
CA ILE A 210 13.44 5.93 23.76
C ILE A 210 13.55 7.37 24.30
N ASP A 211 13.78 8.33 23.40
CA ASP A 211 13.65 9.74 23.73
C ASP A 211 12.18 10.19 23.61
N THR A 212 11.48 10.26 24.75
CA THR A 212 10.08 10.68 24.82
C THR A 212 9.85 12.18 24.51
N ASN A 213 10.92 12.99 24.48
CA ASN A 213 10.83 14.41 24.14
C ASN A 213 11.02 14.67 22.65
N LYS A 214 11.54 13.68 21.93
CA LYS A 214 11.76 13.78 20.48
C LYS A 214 10.43 13.63 19.73
N ILE A 215 10.25 14.50 18.73
CA ILE A 215 9.19 14.35 17.74
C ILE A 215 9.75 13.54 16.57
N TYR A 216 9.08 12.45 16.21
CA TYR A 216 9.50 11.54 15.16
C TYR A 216 8.76 11.89 13.87
N PHE A 217 9.26 12.87 13.12
CA PHE A 217 8.62 13.36 11.90
C PHE A 217 8.66 12.34 10.76
N CYS A 218 7.52 12.19 10.10
CA CYS A 218 7.48 11.76 8.71
C CYS A 218 7.61 13.00 7.81
N LEU A 219 8.57 13.01 6.89
CA LEU A 219 8.88 14.14 6.00
C LEU A 219 7.75 14.59 5.06
N LEU A 220 6.56 13.97 5.10
CA LEU A 220 5.47 14.22 4.13
C LEU A 220 4.06 14.36 4.74
N TYR A 221 3.92 14.72 6.01
CA TYR A 221 2.57 14.91 6.58
C TYR A 221 2.06 16.33 6.33
N THR A 222 1.23 16.49 5.30
CA THR A 222 0.44 17.71 5.02
C THR A 222 -1.07 17.44 4.96
N SER A 223 -1.55 16.34 5.53
CA SER A 223 -2.99 16.02 5.54
C SER A 223 -3.45 15.63 6.94
N PRO A 224 -4.63 16.10 7.40
CA PRO A 224 -5.18 15.77 8.71
C PRO A 224 -5.45 14.27 8.85
N SER A 225 -5.23 13.75 10.06
CA SER A 225 -5.41 12.35 10.43
C SER A 225 -6.83 11.86 10.11
N PRO A 226 -7.02 10.59 9.69
CA PRO A 226 -8.37 9.99 9.58
C PRO A 226 -9.16 9.97 10.88
N ARG A 227 -8.53 10.24 12.04
CA ARG A 227 -9.20 10.34 13.36
C ARG A 227 -9.91 11.64 13.60
N ASP A 228 -9.62 12.70 12.84
CA ASP A 228 -10.25 14.04 12.98
C ASP A 228 -11.60 14.15 12.27
N ARG A 229 -12.16 13.05 11.79
CA ARG A 229 -13.50 12.97 11.24
C ARG A 229 -14.39 12.15 12.16
N GLY A 230 -14.65 12.72 13.35
CA GLY A 230 -15.73 12.27 14.23
C GLY A 230 -17.10 12.66 13.68
#